data_6e7b18e8138714db8a3fa7d8832a6b1d
#
_entry.id   6e7b18e8138714db8a3fa7d8832a6b1d
#
_cell.length_a   1.000
_cell.length_b   1.000
_cell.length_c   1.000
_cell.angle_alpha   90.00
_cell.angle_beta   90.00
_cell.angle_gamma   90.00
#
_symmetry.space_group_name_H-M   'P 1'
#
loop_
_entity.id
_entity.type
_entity.pdbx_description
1 polymer ?
#
loop_
_entity_poly.entity_id
_entity_poly.type
_entity_poly.pdbx_seq_one_letter_code
_entity_poly.pdbx_strand_id
1 'polypeptide(L)'
;MEFGRAQSPQYVTNQILRTDLTNLPGQELVIFSSTWQPGFRLPLHMHPNGHEVTFVIEGEQTFEIDGIGTKVVKAGEALYTPPNTPHFGRNETDKPSKTLVVRIKDKDQPVMVEVRR
;
A
#
# COMPACT_ATOMS: atom_id res chain seq x y z
N MET A 1 -24.43 -21.63 3.86
CA MET A 1 -23.82 -20.40 4.24
C MET A 1 -23.42 -20.44 5.65
N GLU A 2 -22.25 -19.94 5.94
CA GLU A 2 -21.85 -20.00 7.17
C GLU A 2 -21.90 -18.76 7.82
N PHE A 3 -22.72 -18.57 8.70
CA PHE A 3 -22.91 -17.33 9.28
C PHE A 3 -22.12 -17.11 10.48
N GLY A 4 -21.81 -18.03 11.17
CA GLY A 4 -21.09 -17.86 12.41
C GLY A 4 -19.61 -17.78 12.26
N ARG A 5 -19.10 -17.99 11.06
CA ARG A 5 -17.70 -18.05 10.87
C ARG A 5 -17.20 -16.89 10.06
N ALA A 6 -16.33 -16.14 10.64
CA ALA A 6 -15.75 -15.01 9.94
C ALA A 6 -14.86 -15.48 8.81
N GLN A 7 -14.94 -14.78 7.70
CA GLN A 7 -13.99 -14.96 6.63
C GLN A 7 -12.68 -14.26 7.01
N SER A 8 -11.57 -14.81 6.60
CA SER A 8 -10.30 -14.10 6.76
C SER A 8 -10.35 -12.83 5.92
N PRO A 9 -9.97 -11.68 6.50
CA PRO A 9 -9.95 -10.45 5.72
C PRO A 9 -9.04 -10.57 4.52
N GLN A 10 -9.47 -10.02 3.39
CA GLN A 10 -8.66 -10.00 2.19
C GLN A 10 -7.46 -9.07 2.32
N TYR A 11 -7.58 -8.10 3.21
CA TYR A 11 -6.58 -7.05 3.37
C TYR A 11 -6.46 -6.71 4.84
N VAL A 12 -5.28 -6.88 5.39
CA VAL A 12 -5.00 -6.58 6.79
C VAL A 12 -3.80 -5.65 6.87
N THR A 13 -3.91 -4.58 7.65
CA THR A 13 -2.80 -3.69 7.90
C THR A 13 -2.56 -3.53 9.39
N ASN A 14 -1.30 -3.36 9.76
CA ASN A 14 -0.93 -3.07 11.14
C ASN A 14 0.09 -1.95 11.15
N GLN A 15 -0.23 -0.85 11.85
CA GLN A 15 0.71 0.25 11.97
C GLN A 15 1.86 -0.16 12.88
N ILE A 16 3.08 0.07 12.43
CA ILE A 16 4.30 -0.26 13.14
C ILE A 16 4.93 0.98 13.76
N LEU A 17 4.95 2.08 13.01
CA LEU A 17 5.57 3.31 13.45
C LEU A 17 4.85 4.50 12.86
N ARG A 18 4.69 5.56 13.64
CA ARG A 18 4.23 6.85 13.14
C ARG A 18 4.96 7.91 13.92
N THR A 19 5.67 8.78 13.23
CA THR A 19 6.47 9.81 13.89
C THR A 19 6.60 11.05 13.00
N ASP A 20 6.73 12.20 13.63
CA ASP A 20 7.04 13.42 12.92
C ASP A 20 8.48 13.33 12.42
N LEU A 21 8.73 13.94 11.27
CA LEU A 21 10.10 14.03 10.77
C LEU A 21 10.81 15.23 11.40
N THR A 22 12.01 14.97 11.90
CA THR A 22 12.84 16.03 12.50
C THR A 22 13.26 17.03 11.43
N ASN A 23 13.09 18.32 11.72
CA ASN A 23 13.44 19.41 10.81
C ASN A 23 12.62 19.50 9.52
N LEU A 24 11.47 18.81 9.47
CA LEU A 24 10.52 18.91 8.38
C LEU A 24 9.13 19.16 8.95
N PRO A 25 8.84 20.39 9.38
CA PRO A 25 7.56 20.71 10.01
C PRO A 25 6.36 20.30 9.16
N GLY A 26 5.38 19.67 9.77
CA GLY A 26 4.18 19.23 9.08
C GLY A 26 4.31 17.92 8.31
N GLN A 27 5.49 17.30 8.34
CA GLN A 27 5.72 16.02 7.67
C GLN A 27 5.80 14.89 8.68
N GLU A 28 5.32 13.72 8.28
CA GLU A 28 5.37 12.52 9.12
C GLU A 28 5.84 11.31 8.33
N LEU A 29 6.39 10.36 9.06
CA LEU A 29 6.77 9.05 8.56
C LEU A 29 5.81 8.04 9.14
N VAL A 30 5.22 7.21 8.30
CA VAL A 30 4.33 6.13 8.72
C VAL A 30 4.83 4.83 8.13
N ILE A 31 4.98 3.81 8.97
CA ILE A 31 5.33 2.47 8.52
C ILE A 31 4.23 1.51 8.97
N PHE A 32 3.77 0.70 8.05
CA PHE A 32 2.80 -0.34 8.40
C PHE A 32 3.09 -1.61 7.61
N SER A 33 2.65 -2.74 8.14
CA SER A 33 2.67 -4.00 7.42
C SER A 33 1.31 -4.22 6.78
N SER A 34 1.30 -4.95 5.69
CA SER A 34 0.08 -5.24 4.96
C SER A 34 0.12 -6.68 4.48
N THR A 35 -1.01 -7.36 4.54
CA THR A 35 -1.16 -8.70 3.99
C THR A 35 -2.33 -8.70 3.03
N TRP A 36 -2.09 -9.16 1.82
CA TRP A 36 -3.10 -9.29 0.76
C TRP A 36 -3.31 -10.76 0.46
N GLN A 37 -4.54 -11.21 0.58
CA GLN A 37 -4.89 -12.59 0.22
C GLN A 37 -4.93 -12.75 -1.31
N PRO A 38 -4.87 -13.98 -1.81
CA PRO A 38 -5.01 -14.24 -3.24
C PRO A 38 -6.29 -13.61 -3.79
N GLY A 39 -6.18 -12.94 -4.92
CA GLY A 39 -7.30 -12.29 -5.58
C GLY A 39 -7.66 -10.89 -5.07
N PHE A 40 -7.01 -10.42 -4.01
CA PHE A 40 -7.31 -9.09 -3.49
C PHE A 40 -6.90 -8.01 -4.50
N ARG A 41 -7.74 -6.99 -4.63
CA ARG A 41 -7.48 -5.83 -5.48
C ARG A 41 -7.72 -4.57 -4.66
N LEU A 42 -6.74 -3.71 -4.62
CA LEU A 42 -6.86 -2.41 -3.99
C LEU A 42 -7.36 -1.41 -5.03
N PRO A 43 -8.42 -0.66 -4.77
CA PRO A 43 -9.00 0.26 -5.77
C PRO A 43 -8.03 1.34 -6.22
N LEU A 44 -8.30 1.93 -7.38
CA LEU A 44 -7.52 3.06 -7.87
C LEU A 44 -7.56 4.19 -6.87
N HIS A 45 -6.40 4.66 -6.45
CA HIS A 45 -6.26 5.67 -5.41
C HIS A 45 -4.95 6.44 -5.59
N MET A 46 -4.78 7.48 -4.81
CA MET A 46 -3.52 8.19 -4.72
C MET A 46 -3.27 8.62 -3.28
N HIS A 47 -2.06 9.01 -2.98
CA HIS A 47 -1.68 9.50 -1.65
C HIS A 47 -1.36 10.99 -1.76
N PRO A 48 -2.27 11.87 -1.28
CA PRO A 48 -2.04 13.31 -1.40
C PRO A 48 -0.75 13.75 -0.70
N ASN A 49 0.17 14.32 -1.46
CA ASN A 49 1.46 14.80 -0.98
C ASN A 49 2.23 13.74 -0.18
N GLY A 50 2.04 12.48 -0.55
CA GLY A 50 2.67 11.36 0.15
C GLY A 50 3.53 10.51 -0.76
N HIS A 51 4.78 10.32 -0.36
CA HIS A 51 5.66 9.34 -1.00
C HIS A 51 5.35 7.98 -0.42
N GLU A 52 5.40 6.95 -1.24
CA GLU A 52 5.19 5.58 -0.76
C GLU A 52 6.29 4.66 -1.27
N VAL A 53 6.85 3.87 -0.37
CA VAL A 53 7.72 2.76 -0.72
C VAL A 53 7.05 1.49 -0.24
N THR A 54 6.91 0.52 -1.14
CA THR A 54 6.37 -0.79 -0.83
C THR A 54 7.50 -1.81 -0.95
N PHE A 55 7.82 -2.50 0.14
CA PHE A 55 8.81 -3.56 0.13
C PHE A 55 8.07 -4.89 0.32
N VAL A 56 8.21 -5.82 -0.62
CA VAL A 56 7.55 -7.12 -0.52
C VAL A 56 8.41 -8.06 0.31
N ILE A 57 7.86 -8.52 1.42
CA ILE A 57 8.53 -9.46 2.33
C ILE A 57 8.32 -10.88 1.85
N GLU A 58 7.08 -11.18 1.42
CA GLU A 58 6.70 -12.52 1.05
C GLU A 58 5.67 -12.47 -0.06
N GLY A 59 5.77 -13.35 -1.02
CA GLY A 59 4.84 -13.40 -2.14
C GLY A 59 5.15 -12.38 -3.21
N GLU A 60 4.10 -11.85 -3.84
CA GLU A 60 4.25 -10.99 -5.00
C GLU A 60 3.05 -10.07 -5.11
N GLN A 61 3.26 -8.83 -5.53
CA GLN A 61 2.18 -7.89 -5.78
C GLN A 61 2.39 -7.22 -7.13
N THR A 62 1.30 -6.95 -7.84
CA THR A 62 1.31 -6.30 -9.14
C THR A 62 0.63 -4.94 -9.02
N PHE A 63 1.27 -3.92 -9.55
CA PHE A 63 0.77 -2.53 -9.48
C PHE A 63 0.64 -1.95 -10.87
N GLU A 64 -0.43 -1.15 -11.06
CA GLU A 64 -0.59 -0.32 -12.24
C GLU A 64 -0.47 1.13 -11.78
N ILE A 65 0.49 1.85 -12.32
CA ILE A 65 0.81 3.20 -11.86
C ILE A 65 0.76 4.16 -13.03
N ASP A 66 -0.04 5.21 -12.92
CA ASP A 66 -0.15 6.22 -13.98
C ASP A 66 1.23 6.77 -14.35
N GLY A 67 1.48 6.83 -15.66
CA GLY A 67 2.73 7.38 -16.18
C GLY A 67 3.94 6.45 -16.05
N ILE A 68 3.79 5.33 -15.36
CA ILE A 68 4.89 4.38 -15.14
C ILE A 68 4.56 3.01 -15.75
N GLY A 69 3.32 2.54 -15.60
CA GLY A 69 2.89 1.26 -16.15
C GLY A 69 2.80 0.17 -15.10
N THR A 70 2.85 -1.06 -15.57
CA THR A 70 2.71 -2.24 -14.72
C THR A 70 4.04 -2.59 -14.07
N LYS A 71 3.99 -2.82 -12.75
CA LYS A 71 5.15 -3.26 -11.98
C LYS A 71 4.79 -4.50 -11.18
N VAL A 72 5.55 -5.56 -11.37
CA VAL A 72 5.44 -6.79 -10.57
C VAL A 72 6.56 -6.75 -9.55
N VAL A 73 6.22 -6.79 -8.27
CA VAL A 73 7.18 -6.66 -7.17
C VAL A 73 7.18 -7.98 -6.42
N LYS A 74 8.32 -8.63 -6.38
CA LYS A 74 8.50 -9.93 -5.75
C LYS A 74 9.20 -9.79 -4.40
N ALA A 75 9.16 -10.86 -3.62
CA ALA A 75 9.81 -10.88 -2.30
C ALA A 75 11.25 -10.38 -2.38
N GLY A 76 11.61 -9.45 -1.52
CA GLY A 76 12.94 -8.84 -1.52
C GLY A 76 13.06 -7.61 -2.41
N GLU A 77 12.02 -7.26 -3.15
CA GLU A 77 12.03 -6.10 -4.04
C GLU A 77 11.19 -4.97 -3.47
N ALA A 78 11.44 -3.77 -3.92
CA ALA A 78 10.72 -2.59 -3.48
C ALA A 78 10.26 -1.75 -4.67
N LEU A 79 9.18 -0.99 -4.44
CA LEU A 79 8.59 -0.10 -5.42
C LEU A 79 8.40 1.27 -4.80
N TYR A 80 8.77 2.30 -5.53
CA TYR A 80 8.47 3.67 -5.15
C TYR A 80 7.28 4.19 -5.96
N THR A 81 6.28 4.73 -5.26
CA THR A 81 5.13 5.40 -5.88
C THR A 81 5.18 6.88 -5.52
N PRO A 82 5.27 7.77 -6.54
CA PRO A 82 5.34 9.21 -6.29
C PRO A 82 4.06 9.79 -5.68
N PRO A 83 4.14 10.96 -5.06
CA PRO A 83 2.96 11.63 -4.53
C PRO A 83 1.93 11.92 -5.62
N ASN A 84 0.66 11.93 -5.22
CA ASN A 84 -0.44 12.37 -6.08
C ASN A 84 -0.58 11.59 -7.38
N THR A 85 -0.09 10.36 -7.40
CA THR A 85 -0.07 9.54 -8.62
C THR A 85 -1.10 8.43 -8.49
N PRO A 86 -2.14 8.41 -9.33
CA PRO A 86 -3.13 7.34 -9.28
C PRO A 86 -2.50 5.99 -9.58
N HIS A 87 -2.84 5.02 -8.76
CA HIS A 87 -2.36 3.66 -8.92
C HIS A 87 -3.29 2.68 -8.23
N PHE A 88 -3.18 1.41 -8.60
CA PHE A 88 -3.87 0.35 -7.87
C PHE A 88 -2.99 -0.89 -7.91
N GLY A 89 -3.31 -1.81 -7.00
CA GLY A 89 -2.54 -3.03 -6.87
C GLY A 89 -3.42 -4.26 -6.74
N ARG A 90 -2.82 -5.42 -6.95
CA ARG A 90 -3.53 -6.67 -6.83
C ARG A 90 -2.57 -7.81 -6.51
N ASN A 91 -3.12 -8.83 -5.89
CA ASN A 91 -2.39 -10.08 -5.70
C ASN A 91 -3.00 -11.10 -6.67
N GLU A 92 -2.30 -11.34 -7.76
CA GLU A 92 -2.75 -12.28 -8.80
C GLU A 92 -2.24 -13.69 -8.58
N THR A 93 -1.59 -13.94 -7.46
CA THR A 93 -1.02 -15.27 -7.17
C THR A 93 -1.97 -16.09 -6.31
N ASP A 94 -1.61 -17.34 -6.09
CA ASP A 94 -2.39 -18.24 -5.26
C ASP A 94 -1.91 -18.29 -3.82
N LYS A 95 -1.05 -17.36 -3.41
CA LYS A 95 -0.50 -17.29 -2.07
C LYS A 95 -0.67 -15.88 -1.49
N PRO A 96 -0.77 -15.75 -0.16
CA PRO A 96 -0.80 -14.43 0.45
C PRO A 96 0.50 -13.68 0.15
N SER A 97 0.41 -12.36 0.07
CA SER A 97 1.60 -11.51 -0.01
C SER A 97 1.67 -10.62 1.22
N LYS A 98 2.89 -10.41 1.69
CA LYS A 98 3.14 -9.53 2.85
C LYS A 98 4.11 -8.44 2.45
N THR A 99 3.81 -7.22 2.88
CA THR A 99 4.62 -6.06 2.57
C THR A 99 4.89 -5.23 3.79
N LEU A 100 5.96 -4.47 3.71
CA LEU A 100 6.21 -3.36 4.61
C LEU A 100 6.05 -2.11 3.76
N VAL A 101 5.21 -1.19 4.19
CA VAL A 101 4.92 0.03 3.46
C VAL A 101 5.38 1.23 4.27
N VAL A 102 6.13 2.12 3.63
CA VAL A 102 6.64 3.34 4.24
C VAL A 102 6.03 4.52 3.51
N ARG A 103 5.47 5.46 4.26
CA ARG A 103 4.93 6.70 3.71
C ARG A 103 5.57 7.89 4.39
N ILE A 104 5.94 8.87 3.57
CA ILE A 104 6.37 10.18 4.05
C ILE A 104 5.37 11.15 3.46
N LYS A 105 4.64 11.85 4.32
CA LYS A 105 3.49 12.63 3.87
C LYS A 105 3.27 13.86 4.73
N ASP A 106 2.46 14.78 4.21
CA ASP A 106 1.96 15.89 5.00
C ASP A 106 0.99 15.33 6.04
N LYS A 107 1.13 15.76 7.27
CA LYS A 107 0.29 15.28 8.37
C LYS A 107 -1.19 15.63 8.20
N ASP A 108 -1.47 16.77 7.56
CA ASP A 108 -2.84 17.24 7.40
C ASP A 108 -3.55 16.66 6.18
N GLN A 109 -2.88 15.83 5.41
CA GLN A 109 -3.49 15.16 4.25
C GLN A 109 -3.96 13.76 4.62
N PRO A 110 -5.05 13.29 4.01
CA PRO A 110 -5.50 11.92 4.26
C PRO A 110 -4.48 10.91 3.74
N VAL A 111 -4.53 9.71 4.30
CA VAL A 111 -3.63 8.63 3.93
C VAL A 111 -3.77 8.27 2.46
N MET A 112 -5.01 8.23 1.98
CA MET A 112 -5.27 7.95 0.58
C MET A 112 -6.62 8.53 0.18
N VAL A 113 -6.77 8.77 -1.11
CA VAL A 113 -8.01 9.24 -1.71
C VAL A 113 -8.33 8.34 -2.89
N GLU A 114 -9.53 7.83 -2.94
CA GLU A 114 -9.96 7.01 -4.07
C GLU A 114 -10.10 7.90 -5.30
N VAL A 115 -9.63 7.42 -6.44
CA VAL A 115 -9.70 8.15 -7.71
C VAL A 115 -10.78 7.52 -8.56
N ARG A 116 -11.63 8.35 -9.12
CA ARG A 116 -12.70 7.90 -10.02
C ARG A 116 -12.47 8.48 -11.42
N ARG A 117 -12.58 7.60 -12.39
CA ARG A 117 -12.46 8.00 -13.78
C ARG A 117 -13.00 6.92 -14.73
#